data_d6d13ebede7aee7b2c32ce9d7f2c9fc9
#
_entry.id   d6d13ebede7aee7b2c32ce9d7f2c9fc9
#
_cell.length_a   1.000
_cell.length_b   1.000
_cell.length_c   1.000
_cell.angle_alpha   90.00
_cell.angle_beta   90.00
_cell.angle_gamma   90.00
#
_symmetry.space_group_name_H-M   'P 1'
#
loop_
_entity.id
_entity.type
_entity.pdbx_description
1 polymer ?
#
loop_
_entity_poly.entity_id
_entity_poly.type
_entity_poly.pdbx_seq_one_letter_code
_entity_poly.pdbx_strand_id
1 'polypeptide(L)'
;FVVHYSMPDSLESYYQEAGRAGRDGKRAYAVLLVAPDDAERVQRRFDLQFPPLDEIRDIYEKVCSYLQIGIGDGEQASFVFNIHDFCAKFRLFGGKVASALKLLQQNGYLTLTDEMRNPARILFCISRDDLYKLRVVRNDLDHFIRTVLRLYDGVFTDFRPIDEQEIAAASGYKVEHVKELFKRLWQMRVIRYIPANQAPMLFFDCERLPAADLYIAPETYRRRQELAEERFSHMIA
;
A
#
# COMPACT_ATOMS: atom_id res chain seq x y z
N PHE A 1 -12.45 35.72 -6.59
CA PHE A 1 -11.80 35.20 -7.80
C PHE A 1 -11.17 33.82 -7.51
N VAL A 2 -10.98 33.02 -8.56
CA VAL A 2 -10.27 31.75 -8.53
C VAL A 2 -9.10 31.84 -9.52
N VAL A 3 -7.92 31.38 -9.12
CA VAL A 3 -6.76 31.30 -10.01
C VAL A 3 -6.32 29.83 -10.09
N HIS A 4 -6.35 29.28 -11.29
CA HIS A 4 -5.79 27.98 -11.59
C HIS A 4 -4.31 28.17 -11.91
N TYR A 5 -3.44 27.66 -11.06
CA TYR A 5 -1.99 27.75 -11.23
C TYR A 5 -1.45 26.77 -12.27
N SER A 6 -2.20 25.69 -12.52
CA SER A 6 -1.88 24.69 -13.53
C SER A 6 -3.16 24.29 -14.27
N MET A 7 -3.00 23.78 -15.48
CA MET A 7 -4.12 23.30 -16.28
C MET A 7 -4.82 22.12 -15.56
N PRO A 8 -6.14 22.24 -15.29
CA PRO A 8 -6.95 21.15 -14.75
C PRO A 8 -6.99 19.92 -15.68
N ASP A 9 -7.35 18.77 -15.14
CA ASP A 9 -7.36 17.53 -15.92
C ASP A 9 -8.56 17.41 -16.88
N SER A 10 -9.58 18.23 -16.70
CA SER A 10 -10.77 18.28 -17.58
C SER A 10 -11.51 19.60 -17.46
N LEU A 11 -12.38 19.90 -18.43
CA LEU A 11 -13.26 21.05 -18.37
C LEU A 11 -14.23 20.98 -17.19
N GLU A 12 -14.69 19.78 -16.83
CA GLU A 12 -15.57 19.59 -15.67
C GLU A 12 -14.87 20.01 -14.38
N SER A 13 -13.59 19.59 -14.20
CA SER A 13 -12.77 20.00 -13.06
C SER A 13 -12.57 21.52 -13.06
N TYR A 14 -12.27 22.11 -14.22
CA TYR A 14 -12.18 23.56 -14.37
C TYR A 14 -13.46 24.26 -13.91
N TYR A 15 -14.63 23.83 -14.40
CA TYR A 15 -15.91 24.45 -14.03
C TYR A 15 -16.24 24.26 -12.55
N GLN A 16 -15.96 23.10 -11.97
CA GLN A 16 -16.18 22.86 -10.54
C GLN A 16 -15.30 23.77 -9.66
N GLU A 17 -14.06 24.00 -10.06
CA GLU A 17 -13.15 24.88 -9.34
C GLU A 17 -13.48 26.35 -9.57
N ALA A 18 -13.71 26.77 -10.82
CA ALA A 18 -14.12 28.11 -11.20
C ALA A 18 -15.46 28.52 -10.56
N GLY A 19 -16.40 27.57 -10.43
CA GLY A 19 -17.71 27.78 -9.79
C GLY A 19 -17.62 28.07 -8.28
N ARG A 20 -16.45 27.99 -7.68
CA ARG A 20 -16.22 28.45 -6.29
C ARG A 20 -16.08 29.97 -6.19
N ALA A 21 -15.81 30.65 -7.30
CA ALA A 21 -15.81 32.10 -7.37
C ALA A 21 -17.26 32.65 -7.45
N GLY A 22 -17.52 33.81 -6.84
CA GLY A 22 -18.79 34.50 -6.95
C GLY A 22 -19.96 33.87 -6.22
N ARG A 23 -19.75 33.06 -5.20
CA ARG A 23 -20.82 32.47 -4.38
C ARG A 23 -21.71 33.48 -3.66
N ASP A 24 -21.24 34.71 -3.56
CA ASP A 24 -21.97 35.85 -3.02
C ASP A 24 -22.90 36.54 -4.05
N GLY A 25 -23.02 35.97 -5.26
CA GLY A 25 -23.83 36.51 -6.36
C GLY A 25 -23.20 37.73 -7.06
N LYS A 26 -21.99 38.12 -6.70
CA LYS A 26 -21.28 39.25 -7.33
C LYS A 26 -20.43 38.77 -8.49
N ARG A 27 -20.06 39.71 -9.36
CA ARG A 27 -19.13 39.46 -10.46
C ARG A 27 -17.80 38.91 -9.92
N ALA A 28 -17.38 37.75 -10.42
CA ALA A 28 -16.14 37.12 -10.06
C ALA A 28 -15.31 36.73 -11.31
N TYR A 29 -14.04 36.48 -11.12
CA TYR A 29 -13.12 36.12 -12.20
C TYR A 29 -12.53 34.75 -11.92
N ALA A 30 -12.49 33.90 -12.95
CA ALA A 30 -11.69 32.69 -12.99
C ALA A 30 -10.53 32.96 -13.96
N VAL A 31 -9.30 32.74 -13.50
CA VAL A 31 -8.08 32.94 -14.27
C VAL A 31 -7.33 31.62 -14.35
N LEU A 32 -6.99 31.21 -15.56
CA LEU A 32 -6.12 30.06 -15.80
C LEU A 32 -4.74 30.58 -16.24
N LEU A 33 -3.70 30.24 -15.49
CA LEU A 33 -2.33 30.49 -15.89
C LEU A 33 -1.89 29.37 -16.83
N VAL A 34 -1.55 29.71 -18.05
CA VAL A 34 -1.12 28.76 -19.08
C VAL A 34 0.34 28.97 -19.40
N ALA A 35 1.15 27.92 -19.27
CA ALA A 35 2.54 27.88 -19.68
C ALA A 35 2.70 27.17 -21.05
N PRO A 36 3.72 27.50 -21.84
CA PRO A 36 3.92 26.90 -23.16
C PRO A 36 4.06 25.37 -23.15
N ASP A 37 4.50 24.79 -22.03
CA ASP A 37 4.72 23.35 -21.84
C ASP A 37 3.57 22.63 -21.12
N ASP A 38 2.47 23.32 -20.84
CA ASP A 38 1.34 22.71 -20.11
C ASP A 38 0.67 21.59 -20.91
N ALA A 39 0.52 21.74 -22.22
CA ALA A 39 -0.02 20.70 -23.08
C ALA A 39 0.84 19.42 -23.03
N GLU A 40 2.16 19.56 -23.08
CA GLU A 40 3.09 18.44 -22.95
C GLU A 40 3.03 17.79 -21.56
N ARG A 41 2.88 18.58 -20.52
CA ARG A 41 2.75 18.07 -19.15
C ARG A 41 1.47 17.26 -18.97
N VAL A 42 0.37 17.74 -19.53
CA VAL A 42 -0.91 17.02 -19.47
C VAL A 42 -0.84 15.76 -20.31
N GLN A 43 -0.24 15.79 -21.52
CA GLN A 43 0.00 14.61 -22.33
C GLN A 43 0.84 13.56 -21.59
N ARG A 44 1.93 13.96 -20.95
CA ARG A 44 2.75 13.05 -20.13
C ARG A 44 1.95 12.42 -18.98
N ARG A 45 1.07 13.19 -18.31
CA ARG A 45 0.18 12.64 -17.27
C ARG A 45 -0.78 11.61 -17.85
N PHE A 46 -1.33 11.87 -19.03
CA PHE A 46 -2.21 10.93 -19.73
C PHE A 46 -1.46 9.63 -20.07
N ASP A 47 -0.27 9.71 -20.66
CA ASP A 47 0.56 8.55 -21.00
C ASP A 47 0.92 7.71 -19.77
N LEU A 48 1.12 8.38 -18.62
CA LEU A 48 1.37 7.71 -17.34
C LEU A 48 0.12 7.02 -16.76
N GLN A 49 -1.06 7.57 -17.03
CA GLN A 49 -2.32 7.03 -16.53
C GLN A 49 -2.78 5.78 -17.31
N PHE A 50 -2.39 5.68 -18.59
CA PHE A 50 -2.77 4.61 -19.49
C PHE A 50 -1.53 3.89 -20.06
N PRO A 51 -0.77 3.14 -19.25
CA PRO A 51 0.37 2.38 -19.74
C PRO A 51 -0.10 1.28 -20.69
N PRO A 52 0.65 0.97 -21.76
CA PRO A 52 0.33 -0.13 -22.68
C PRO A 52 0.12 -1.46 -21.96
N LEU A 53 -0.73 -2.33 -22.52
CA LEU A 53 -1.05 -3.63 -21.89
C LEU A 53 0.21 -4.49 -21.66
N ASP A 54 1.18 -4.41 -22.54
CA ASP A 54 2.44 -5.15 -22.39
C ASP A 54 3.28 -4.60 -21.24
N GLU A 55 3.27 -3.29 -21.00
CA GLU A 55 3.92 -2.70 -19.82
C GLU A 55 3.21 -3.13 -18.53
N ILE A 56 1.88 -3.23 -18.52
CA ILE A 56 1.14 -3.70 -17.35
C ILE A 56 1.51 -5.15 -17.02
N ARG A 57 1.60 -6.01 -18.04
CA ARG A 57 2.04 -7.41 -17.90
C ARG A 57 3.47 -7.51 -17.39
N ASP A 58 4.38 -6.72 -17.93
CA ASP A 58 5.77 -6.66 -17.49
C ASP A 58 5.89 -6.20 -16.03
N ILE A 59 5.11 -5.18 -15.62
CA ILE A 59 5.06 -4.71 -14.23
C ILE A 59 4.52 -5.82 -13.32
N TYR A 60 3.47 -6.53 -13.72
CA TYR A 60 2.92 -7.65 -12.95
C TYR A 60 3.95 -8.76 -12.74
N GLU A 61 4.67 -9.18 -13.79
CA GLU A 61 5.74 -10.17 -13.66
C GLU A 61 6.86 -9.72 -12.73
N LYS A 62 7.26 -8.46 -12.83
CA LYS A 62 8.26 -7.87 -11.94
C LYS A 62 7.79 -7.82 -10.49
N VAL A 63 6.49 -7.53 -10.23
CA VAL A 63 5.91 -7.58 -8.89
C VAL A 63 5.96 -8.99 -8.34
N CYS A 64 5.52 -10.00 -9.10
CA CYS A 64 5.58 -11.40 -8.69
C CYS A 64 7.02 -11.87 -8.43
N SER A 65 7.96 -11.47 -9.28
CA SER A 65 9.39 -11.76 -9.11
C SER A 65 9.98 -11.07 -7.88
N TYR A 66 9.59 -9.81 -7.63
CA TYR A 66 10.03 -9.04 -6.46
C TYR A 66 9.60 -9.69 -5.15
N LEU A 67 8.37 -10.20 -5.12
CA LEU A 67 7.77 -10.87 -3.98
C LEU A 67 8.05 -12.37 -3.93
N GLN A 68 8.76 -12.92 -4.91
CA GLN A 68 9.14 -14.34 -5.02
C GLN A 68 7.93 -15.29 -5.02
N ILE A 69 6.87 -14.92 -5.72
CA ILE A 69 5.65 -15.73 -5.84
C ILE A 69 5.78 -16.62 -7.07
N GLY A 70 5.54 -17.94 -6.93
CA GLY A 70 5.49 -18.90 -8.03
C GLY A 70 4.19 -18.83 -8.83
N ILE A 71 4.17 -19.32 -10.08
CA ILE A 71 2.94 -19.48 -10.86
C ILE A 71 2.03 -20.49 -10.15
N GLY A 72 0.74 -20.16 -9.99
CA GLY A 72 -0.23 -20.96 -9.23
C GLY A 72 -0.20 -20.71 -7.73
N ASP A 73 0.74 -19.88 -7.22
CA ASP A 73 0.83 -19.53 -5.80
C ASP A 73 0.30 -18.11 -5.55
N GLY A 74 0.19 -17.75 -4.29
CA GLY A 74 -0.02 -16.37 -3.83
C GLY A 74 -1.48 -16.00 -3.59
N GLU A 75 -2.46 -16.84 -3.88
CA GLU A 75 -3.87 -16.56 -3.58
C GLU A 75 -4.07 -16.23 -2.09
N GLN A 76 -4.74 -15.11 -1.81
CA GLN A 76 -4.95 -14.53 -0.47
C GLN A 76 -3.65 -14.20 0.30
N ALA A 77 -2.49 -14.27 -0.34
CA ALA A 77 -1.24 -13.86 0.28
C ALA A 77 -1.12 -12.34 0.33
N SER A 78 -0.47 -11.85 1.38
CA SER A 78 -0.23 -10.42 1.58
C SER A 78 1.25 -10.14 1.84
N PHE A 79 1.73 -9.04 1.26
CA PHE A 79 3.14 -8.67 1.30
C PHE A 79 3.26 -7.18 1.64
N VAL A 80 4.28 -6.83 2.41
CA VAL A 80 4.71 -5.43 2.52
C VAL A 80 5.28 -5.01 1.17
N PHE A 81 4.73 -3.95 0.58
CA PHE A 81 5.12 -3.50 -0.74
C PHE A 81 5.45 -2.01 -0.77
N ASN A 82 6.73 -1.69 -0.83
CA ASN A 82 7.19 -0.32 -1.01
C ASN A 82 7.39 -0.04 -2.50
N ILE A 83 6.50 0.78 -3.07
CA ILE A 83 6.54 1.14 -4.49
C ILE A 83 7.85 1.85 -4.87
N HIS A 84 8.45 2.66 -3.97
CA HIS A 84 9.71 3.37 -4.25
C HIS A 84 10.87 2.39 -4.36
N ASP A 85 10.98 1.43 -3.45
CA ASP A 85 12.03 0.40 -3.48
C ASP A 85 11.89 -0.50 -4.71
N PHE A 86 10.64 -0.87 -5.04
CA PHE A 86 10.32 -1.63 -6.25
C PHE A 86 10.75 -0.87 -7.52
N CYS A 87 10.36 0.40 -7.64
CA CYS A 87 10.71 1.25 -8.79
C CYS A 87 12.22 1.43 -8.90
N ALA A 88 12.92 1.64 -7.79
CA ALA A 88 14.38 1.75 -7.76
C ALA A 88 15.07 0.48 -8.24
N LYS A 89 14.61 -0.71 -7.77
CA LYS A 89 15.17 -2.01 -8.15
C LYS A 89 15.06 -2.30 -9.64
N PHE A 90 13.90 -2.01 -10.25
CA PHE A 90 13.63 -2.31 -11.64
C PHE A 90 13.80 -1.12 -12.58
N ARG A 91 14.24 0.04 -12.08
CA ARG A 91 14.39 1.31 -12.82
C ARG A 91 13.13 1.73 -13.56
N LEU A 92 12.00 1.64 -12.85
CA LEU A 92 10.68 1.98 -13.37
C LEU A 92 10.25 3.36 -12.89
N PHE A 93 9.38 4.00 -13.67
CA PHE A 93 8.77 5.26 -13.27
C PHE A 93 7.56 5.02 -12.36
N GLY A 94 7.55 5.61 -11.15
CA GLY A 94 6.54 5.36 -10.12
C GLY A 94 5.10 5.61 -10.56
N GLY A 95 4.86 6.65 -11.37
CA GLY A 95 3.53 6.96 -11.90
C GLY A 95 2.97 5.85 -12.81
N LYS A 96 3.79 5.25 -13.67
CA LYS A 96 3.39 4.11 -14.51
C LYS A 96 3.09 2.87 -13.68
N VAL A 97 3.95 2.58 -12.69
CA VAL A 97 3.75 1.46 -11.76
C VAL A 97 2.45 1.62 -10.99
N ALA A 98 2.18 2.81 -10.42
CA ALA A 98 0.95 3.08 -9.70
C ALA A 98 -0.30 2.89 -10.58
N SER A 99 -0.26 3.35 -11.83
CA SER A 99 -1.36 3.18 -12.79
C SER A 99 -1.55 1.72 -13.18
N ALA A 100 -0.47 0.97 -13.42
CA ALA A 100 -0.53 -0.46 -13.72
C ALA A 100 -1.11 -1.26 -12.54
N LEU A 101 -0.65 -1.00 -11.31
CA LEU A 101 -1.20 -1.65 -10.11
C LEU A 101 -2.69 -1.33 -9.92
N LYS A 102 -3.10 -0.09 -10.16
CA LYS A 102 -4.51 0.31 -10.11
C LYS A 102 -5.36 -0.44 -11.16
N LEU A 103 -4.85 -0.64 -12.36
CA LEU A 103 -5.54 -1.42 -13.40
C LEU A 103 -5.62 -2.90 -13.04
N LEU A 104 -4.57 -3.48 -12.50
CA LEU A 104 -4.55 -4.86 -12.00
C LEU A 104 -5.55 -5.05 -10.85
N GLN A 105 -5.63 -4.08 -9.93
CA GLN A 105 -6.62 -4.07 -8.85
C GLN A 105 -8.05 -4.01 -9.38
N GLN A 106 -8.33 -3.15 -10.36
CA GLN A 106 -9.66 -3.03 -10.98
C GLN A 106 -10.10 -4.30 -11.71
N ASN A 107 -9.15 -5.13 -12.12
CA ASN A 107 -9.42 -6.42 -12.76
C ASN A 107 -9.34 -7.60 -11.77
N GLY A 108 -9.21 -7.34 -10.45
CA GLY A 108 -9.30 -8.37 -9.41
C GLY A 108 -8.06 -9.26 -9.29
N TYR A 109 -6.89 -8.83 -9.76
CA TYR A 109 -5.65 -9.61 -9.62
C TYR A 109 -4.94 -9.37 -8.31
N LEU A 110 -4.94 -8.12 -7.86
CA LEU A 110 -4.28 -7.70 -6.63
C LEU A 110 -4.96 -6.47 -6.04
N THR A 111 -4.76 -6.25 -4.76
CA THR A 111 -5.23 -5.05 -4.05
C THR A 111 -4.05 -4.38 -3.36
N LEU A 112 -3.77 -3.12 -3.70
CA LEU A 112 -2.82 -2.29 -3.00
C LEU A 112 -3.56 -1.44 -1.98
N THR A 113 -3.17 -1.53 -0.72
CA THR A 113 -3.69 -0.66 0.34
C THR A 113 -2.72 0.48 0.59
N ASP A 114 -3.27 1.64 0.92
CA ASP A 114 -2.48 2.74 1.47
C ASP A 114 -1.85 2.32 2.81
N GLU A 115 -0.96 3.14 3.36
CA GLU A 115 -0.31 2.89 4.64
C GLU A 115 -1.33 2.47 5.71
N MET A 116 -1.56 1.18 5.85
CA MET A 116 -2.34 0.64 6.97
C MET A 116 -1.41 0.47 8.16
N ARG A 117 -1.88 0.88 9.32
CA ARG A 117 -1.25 0.48 10.57
C ARG A 117 -1.40 -1.04 10.72
N ASN A 118 -0.38 -1.77 10.28
CA ASN A 118 -0.31 -3.19 10.56
C ASN A 118 0.12 -3.36 12.02
N PRO A 119 -0.74 -3.90 12.89
CA PRO A 119 -0.36 -4.14 14.27
C PRO A 119 0.82 -5.11 14.34
N ALA A 120 1.62 -4.97 15.36
CA ALA A 120 2.62 -5.98 15.66
C ALA A 120 1.95 -7.35 15.87
N ARG A 121 2.62 -8.43 15.52
CA ARG A 121 2.10 -9.80 15.67
C ARG A 121 3.13 -10.68 16.33
N ILE A 122 2.66 -11.59 17.20
CA ILE A 122 3.50 -12.57 17.88
C ILE A 122 2.92 -13.97 17.76
N LEU A 123 3.82 -14.97 17.79
CA LEU A 123 3.52 -16.38 17.92
C LEU A 123 4.60 -17.02 18.82
N PHE A 124 4.21 -17.70 19.90
CA PHE A 124 5.14 -18.48 20.71
C PHE A 124 5.50 -19.78 20.00
N CYS A 125 6.80 -20.04 19.85
CA CYS A 125 7.34 -21.20 19.12
C CYS A 125 7.77 -22.35 20.03
N ILE A 126 7.74 -22.15 21.35
CA ILE A 126 8.08 -23.17 22.35
C ILE A 126 6.85 -23.62 23.10
N SER A 127 6.93 -24.79 23.73
CA SER A 127 5.85 -25.31 24.55
C SER A 127 5.61 -24.44 25.80
N ARG A 128 4.42 -24.56 26.41
CA ARG A 128 4.13 -23.88 27.69
C ARG A 128 5.07 -24.31 28.80
N ASP A 129 5.47 -25.58 28.82
CA ASP A 129 6.37 -26.14 29.82
C ASP A 129 7.78 -25.59 29.68
N ASP A 130 8.28 -25.46 28.44
CA ASP A 130 9.59 -24.86 28.18
C ASP A 130 9.60 -23.37 28.45
N LEU A 131 8.49 -22.69 28.19
CA LEU A 131 8.33 -21.29 28.57
C LEU A 131 8.34 -21.11 30.08
N TYR A 132 7.72 -22.02 30.83
CA TYR A 132 7.77 -22.00 32.29
C TYR A 132 9.19 -22.14 32.81
N LYS A 133 9.96 -23.11 32.31
CA LYS A 133 11.38 -23.29 32.66
C LYS A 133 12.21 -22.06 32.35
N LEU A 134 12.00 -21.45 31.17
CA LEU A 134 12.68 -20.22 30.77
C LEU A 134 12.42 -19.09 31.75
N ARG A 135 11.18 -18.91 32.18
CA ARG A 135 10.75 -17.85 33.10
C ARG A 135 11.39 -18.01 34.48
N VAL A 136 11.56 -19.24 34.96
CA VAL A 136 12.23 -19.52 36.24
C VAL A 136 13.73 -19.16 36.15
N VAL A 137 14.39 -19.46 35.04
CA VAL A 137 15.81 -19.15 34.82
C VAL A 137 16.06 -17.67 34.52
N ARG A 138 15.12 -17.03 33.80
CA ARG A 138 15.21 -15.64 33.36
C ARG A 138 14.13 -14.78 34.02
N ASN A 139 14.36 -14.45 35.28
CA ASN A 139 13.45 -13.65 36.08
C ASN A 139 13.24 -12.24 35.51
N ASP A 140 14.21 -11.72 34.75
CA ASP A 140 14.15 -10.46 34.01
C ASP A 140 13.07 -10.43 32.93
N LEU A 141 12.70 -11.59 32.36
CA LEU A 141 11.67 -11.72 31.32
C LEU A 141 10.31 -12.18 31.87
N ASP A 142 10.27 -12.70 33.12
CA ASP A 142 9.05 -13.33 33.68
C ASP A 142 7.87 -12.35 33.73
N HIS A 143 8.09 -11.15 34.26
CA HIS A 143 7.02 -10.14 34.37
C HIS A 143 6.48 -9.77 32.99
N PHE A 144 7.35 -9.54 32.02
CA PHE A 144 6.96 -9.19 30.67
C PHE A 144 6.15 -10.32 29.99
N ILE A 145 6.66 -11.55 30.03
CA ILE A 145 5.99 -12.72 29.43
C ILE A 145 4.61 -12.94 30.08
N ARG A 146 4.49 -12.82 31.40
CA ARG A 146 3.18 -12.93 32.08
C ARG A 146 2.21 -11.86 31.62
N THR A 147 2.67 -10.61 31.48
CA THR A 147 1.83 -9.52 31.00
C THR A 147 1.30 -9.80 29.60
N VAL A 148 2.15 -10.25 28.69
CA VAL A 148 1.75 -10.60 27.32
C VAL A 148 0.73 -11.76 27.31
N LEU A 149 0.98 -12.84 28.08
CA LEU A 149 0.10 -13.99 28.14
C LEU A 149 -1.25 -13.70 28.78
N ARG A 150 -1.33 -12.67 29.65
CA ARG A 150 -2.59 -12.24 30.27
C ARG A 150 -3.42 -11.35 29.35
N LEU A 151 -2.77 -10.58 28.48
CA LEU A 151 -3.46 -9.67 27.57
C LEU A 151 -3.93 -10.38 26.29
N TYR A 152 -3.18 -11.39 25.82
CA TYR A 152 -3.42 -12.00 24.52
C TYR A 152 -3.55 -13.52 24.59
N ASP A 153 -4.74 -14.00 24.29
CA ASP A 153 -5.00 -15.44 24.18
C ASP A 153 -4.64 -15.99 22.79
N GLY A 154 -4.38 -17.30 22.71
CA GLY A 154 -4.14 -18.01 21.44
C GLY A 154 -2.76 -17.74 20.81
N VAL A 155 -1.84 -17.10 21.51
CA VAL A 155 -0.47 -16.77 21.05
C VAL A 155 0.43 -17.99 20.82
N PHE A 156 0.02 -19.19 21.22
CA PHE A 156 0.73 -20.45 20.95
C PHE A 156 0.23 -21.20 19.73
N THR A 157 -0.92 -20.80 19.19
CA THR A 157 -1.59 -21.52 18.09
C THR A 157 -1.35 -20.80 16.77
N ASP A 158 -1.55 -19.46 16.77
CA ASP A 158 -1.48 -18.62 15.59
C ASP A 158 -0.82 -17.29 15.89
N PHE A 159 -0.42 -16.58 14.83
CA PHE A 159 0.01 -15.19 14.93
C PHE A 159 -1.14 -14.32 15.46
N ARG A 160 -0.96 -13.74 16.63
CA ARG A 160 -1.92 -12.83 17.23
C ARG A 160 -1.47 -11.38 17.07
N PRO A 161 -2.35 -10.48 16.65
CA PRO A 161 -2.07 -9.06 16.67
C PRO A 161 -1.95 -8.59 18.11
N ILE A 162 -0.99 -7.71 18.36
CA ILE A 162 -0.72 -7.12 19.67
C ILE A 162 -0.59 -5.60 19.55
N ASP A 163 -0.89 -4.90 20.63
CA ASP A 163 -0.61 -3.47 20.76
C ASP A 163 0.57 -3.27 21.72
N GLU A 164 1.68 -2.78 21.19
CA GLU A 164 2.89 -2.53 21.98
C GLU A 164 2.69 -1.43 23.01
N GLN A 165 1.76 -0.48 22.78
CA GLN A 165 1.41 0.58 23.74
C GLN A 165 0.59 0.02 24.89
N GLU A 166 -0.37 -0.87 24.62
CA GLU A 166 -1.16 -1.56 25.66
C GLU A 166 -0.26 -2.40 26.57
N ILE A 167 0.68 -3.15 25.97
CA ILE A 167 1.66 -3.95 26.74
C ILE A 167 2.57 -3.05 27.57
N ALA A 168 3.01 -1.92 27.03
CA ALA A 168 3.82 -0.95 27.75
C ALA A 168 3.08 -0.39 28.97
N ALA A 169 1.81 0.00 28.80
CA ALA A 169 0.97 0.48 29.88
C ALA A 169 0.73 -0.59 30.96
N ALA A 170 0.44 -1.84 30.56
CA ALA A 170 0.15 -2.94 31.47
C ALA A 170 1.40 -3.46 32.22
N SER A 171 2.59 -3.36 31.60
CA SER A 171 3.85 -3.80 32.21
C SER A 171 4.59 -2.70 32.99
N GLY A 172 4.20 -1.43 32.80
CA GLY A 172 4.93 -0.29 33.34
C GLY A 172 6.24 0.04 32.59
N TYR A 173 6.45 -0.55 31.40
CA TYR A 173 7.63 -0.31 30.59
C TYR A 173 7.39 0.80 29.56
N LYS A 174 8.47 1.34 28.99
CA LYS A 174 8.41 2.19 27.80
C LYS A 174 8.20 1.32 26.56
N VAL A 175 7.55 1.86 25.54
CA VAL A 175 7.26 1.13 24.27
C VAL A 175 8.55 0.63 23.60
N GLU A 176 9.61 1.45 23.61
CA GLU A 176 10.92 1.07 23.06
C GLU A 176 11.48 -0.17 23.77
N HIS A 177 11.34 -0.23 25.10
CA HIS A 177 11.80 -1.37 25.88
C HIS A 177 10.96 -2.63 25.60
N VAL A 178 9.66 -2.49 25.42
CA VAL A 178 8.77 -3.59 24.97
C VAL A 178 9.23 -4.17 23.64
N LYS A 179 9.57 -3.32 22.67
CA LYS A 179 10.11 -3.73 21.36
C LYS A 179 11.46 -4.45 21.50
N GLU A 180 12.33 -3.99 22.37
CA GLU A 180 13.61 -4.65 22.65
C GLU A 180 13.42 -6.03 23.28
N LEU A 181 12.49 -6.17 24.22
CA LEU A 181 12.15 -7.46 24.84
C LEU A 181 11.59 -8.45 23.83
N PHE A 182 10.74 -8.02 22.92
CA PHE A 182 10.25 -8.86 21.81
C PHE A 182 11.37 -9.28 20.89
N LYS A 183 12.27 -8.37 20.48
CA LYS A 183 13.46 -8.71 19.67
C LYS A 183 14.35 -9.73 20.36
N ARG A 184 14.56 -9.59 21.68
CA ARG A 184 15.35 -10.51 22.48
C ARG A 184 14.72 -11.91 22.53
N LEU A 185 13.39 -12.00 22.77
CA LEU A 185 12.66 -13.27 22.73
C LEU A 185 12.68 -13.92 21.36
N TRP A 186 12.64 -13.12 20.29
CA TRP A 186 12.77 -13.59 18.93
C TRP A 186 14.17 -14.15 18.65
N GLN A 187 15.24 -13.45 19.05
CA GLN A 187 16.61 -13.93 18.93
C GLN A 187 16.84 -15.25 19.68
N MET A 188 16.18 -15.41 20.83
CA MET A 188 16.18 -16.65 21.61
C MET A 188 15.32 -17.76 21.00
N ARG A 189 14.64 -17.52 19.88
CA ARG A 189 13.70 -18.43 19.21
C ARG A 189 12.51 -18.84 20.09
N VAL A 190 12.17 -18.04 21.08
CA VAL A 190 11.01 -18.26 21.97
C VAL A 190 9.73 -17.87 21.25
N ILE A 191 9.78 -16.78 20.47
CA ILE A 191 8.66 -16.25 19.70
C ILE A 191 9.07 -16.00 18.25
N ARG A 192 8.08 -15.93 17.35
CA ARG A 192 8.15 -15.14 16.13
C ARG A 192 7.51 -13.80 16.40
N TYR A 193 8.19 -12.72 16.04
CA TYR A 193 7.73 -11.35 16.23
C TYR A 193 7.79 -10.59 14.92
N ILE A 194 6.67 -10.04 14.52
CA ILE A 194 6.54 -9.14 13.38
C ILE A 194 6.23 -7.77 13.97
N PRO A 195 7.14 -6.80 13.91
CA PRO A 195 6.91 -5.47 14.46
C PRO A 195 5.79 -4.74 13.73
N ALA A 196 5.10 -3.85 14.43
CA ALA A 196 4.15 -2.94 13.81
C ALA A 196 4.85 -2.12 12.73
N ASN A 197 4.22 -2.01 11.58
CA ASN A 197 4.70 -1.16 10.48
C ASN A 197 3.54 -0.34 9.91
N GLN A 198 3.89 0.77 9.26
CA GLN A 198 2.97 1.62 8.53
C GLN A 198 3.31 1.52 7.03
N ALA A 199 3.55 0.33 6.54
CA ALA A 199 3.88 0.12 5.14
C ALA A 199 2.62 -0.23 4.34
N PRO A 200 2.53 0.21 3.09
CA PRO A 200 1.49 -0.25 2.19
C PRO A 200 1.60 -1.76 1.99
N MET A 201 0.45 -2.42 1.88
CA MET A 201 0.37 -3.86 1.68
C MET A 201 -0.17 -4.15 0.30
N LEU A 202 0.40 -5.15 -0.35
CA LEU A 202 -0.11 -5.73 -1.58
C LEU A 202 -0.70 -7.11 -1.28
N PHE A 203 -1.98 -7.28 -1.60
CA PHE A 203 -2.71 -8.54 -1.48
C PHE A 203 -2.89 -9.14 -2.86
N PHE A 204 -2.69 -10.44 -3.01
CA PHE A 204 -3.05 -11.17 -4.20
C PHE A 204 -4.47 -11.72 -4.04
N ASP A 205 -5.40 -11.24 -4.87
CA ASP A 205 -6.81 -11.61 -4.81
C ASP A 205 -7.06 -12.95 -5.52
N CYS A 206 -6.12 -13.41 -6.34
CA CYS A 206 -6.09 -14.71 -7.01
C CYS A 206 -4.66 -15.26 -7.04
N GLU A 207 -4.51 -16.52 -7.47
CA GLU A 207 -3.20 -17.13 -7.73
C GLU A 207 -2.43 -16.37 -8.82
N ARG A 208 -1.10 -16.42 -8.75
CA ARG A 208 -0.25 -15.86 -9.81
C ARG A 208 -0.50 -16.56 -11.13
N LEU A 209 -0.99 -15.82 -12.10
CA LEU A 209 -1.13 -16.27 -13.49
C LEU A 209 0.15 -15.97 -14.29
N PRO A 210 0.43 -16.72 -15.39
CA PRO A 210 1.35 -16.26 -16.42
C PRO A 210 0.91 -14.89 -16.95
N ALA A 211 1.84 -13.97 -17.21
CA ALA A 211 1.49 -12.62 -17.68
C ALA A 211 0.70 -12.61 -19.00
N ALA A 212 0.92 -13.61 -19.85
CA ALA A 212 0.16 -13.77 -21.09
C ALA A 212 -1.33 -14.04 -20.85
N ASP A 213 -1.67 -14.67 -19.72
CA ASP A 213 -3.04 -15.07 -19.35
C ASP A 213 -3.79 -13.96 -18.59
N LEU A 214 -3.11 -12.84 -18.29
CA LEU A 214 -3.76 -11.69 -17.69
C LEU A 214 -4.80 -11.09 -18.65
N TYR A 215 -6.06 -11.20 -18.28
CA TYR A 215 -7.16 -10.63 -19.00
C TYR A 215 -7.47 -9.23 -18.46
N ILE A 216 -7.06 -8.21 -19.16
CA ILE A 216 -7.48 -6.82 -18.92
C ILE A 216 -8.48 -6.50 -20.01
N ALA A 217 -9.76 -6.35 -19.63
CA ALA A 217 -10.85 -6.13 -20.58
C ALA A 217 -10.51 -5.00 -21.57
N PRO A 218 -10.19 -5.33 -22.84
CA PRO A 218 -9.67 -4.34 -23.79
C PRO A 218 -10.69 -3.22 -24.05
N GLU A 219 -11.97 -3.56 -24.08
CA GLU A 219 -13.05 -2.60 -24.32
C GLU A 219 -13.17 -1.60 -23.18
N THR A 220 -13.11 -2.05 -21.92
CA THR A 220 -13.17 -1.17 -20.75
C THR A 220 -11.93 -0.28 -20.68
N TYR A 221 -10.76 -0.82 -21.00
CA TYR A 221 -9.50 -0.08 -21.03
C TYR A 221 -9.52 1.00 -22.13
N ARG A 222 -9.86 0.63 -23.38
CA ARG A 222 -9.95 1.55 -24.52
C ARG A 222 -10.98 2.63 -24.30
N ARG A 223 -12.19 2.27 -23.86
CA ARG A 223 -13.24 3.23 -23.58
C ARG A 223 -12.84 4.27 -22.55
N ARG A 224 -12.11 3.86 -21.51
CA ARG A 224 -11.58 4.79 -20.51
C ARG A 224 -10.50 5.70 -21.07
N GLN A 225 -9.63 5.15 -21.92
CA GLN A 225 -8.60 5.90 -22.60
C GLN A 225 -9.23 6.94 -23.55
N GLU A 226 -10.19 6.54 -24.38
CA GLU A 226 -10.92 7.40 -25.30
C GLU A 226 -11.65 8.54 -24.57
N LEU A 227 -12.36 8.23 -23.49
CA LEU A 227 -13.03 9.24 -22.67
C LEU A 227 -12.04 10.21 -22.00
N ALA A 228 -10.90 9.75 -21.59
CA ALA A 228 -9.88 10.61 -21.01
C ALA A 228 -9.21 11.48 -22.09
N GLU A 229 -8.96 10.93 -23.27
CA GLU A 229 -8.42 11.64 -24.43
C GLU A 229 -9.38 12.71 -24.95
N GLU A 230 -10.69 12.41 -25.01
CA GLU A 230 -11.73 13.38 -25.36
C GLU A 230 -11.77 14.54 -24.36
N ARG A 231 -11.77 14.25 -23.05
CA ARG A 231 -11.72 15.28 -22.01
C ARG A 231 -10.47 16.14 -22.10
N PHE A 232 -9.34 15.50 -22.40
CA PHE A 232 -8.07 16.19 -22.57
C PHE A 232 -8.09 17.09 -23.79
N SER A 233 -8.56 16.59 -24.96
CA SER A 233 -8.63 17.40 -26.19
C SER A 233 -9.51 18.63 -26.03
N HIS A 234 -10.65 18.51 -25.32
CA HIS A 234 -11.53 19.64 -25.00
C HIS A 234 -10.89 20.67 -24.07
N MET A 235 -9.89 20.28 -23.28
CA MET A 235 -9.22 21.21 -22.37
C MET A 235 -8.13 22.02 -23.07
N ILE A 236 -7.56 21.49 -24.18
CA ILE A 236 -6.47 22.15 -24.93
C ILE A 236 -7.02 22.99 -26.10
N ALA A 237 -8.20 22.63 -26.63
CA ALA A 237 -8.87 23.38 -27.70
C ALA A 237 -9.37 24.75 -27.24
#